data_76a337ebe2ba64d4b8a134d106209e1d
#
_entry.id   76a337ebe2ba64d4b8a134d106209e1d
#
_cell.length_a   1.000
_cell.length_b   1.000
_cell.length_c   1.000
_cell.angle_alpha   90.00
_cell.angle_beta   90.00
_cell.angle_gamma   90.00
#
_symmetry.space_group_name_H-M   'P 1'
#
loop_
_entity.id
_entity.type
_entity.pdbx_description
1 polymer ?
#
loop_
_entity_poly.entity_id
_entity_poly.type
_entity_poly.pdbx_seq_one_letter_code
_entity_poly.pdbx_strand_id
1 'polypeptide(L)' 'MIREAIVKLVNKENLTYEMAEGAMDEIMGGKADPIQISAFLTAMTMKGETIEEITACANGTRA' A
#
# COMPACT_ATOMS: atom_id res chain seq x y z
N MET A 1 -8.64 0.52 4.46
CA MET A 1 -7.19 0.82 4.57
C MET A 1 -6.52 1.03 3.22
N ILE A 2 -6.72 0.11 2.25
CA ILE A 2 -6.09 0.27 0.94
C ILE A 2 -6.63 1.48 0.17
N ARG A 3 -7.91 1.77 0.30
CA ARG A 3 -8.52 2.92 -0.39
C ARG A 3 -7.88 4.23 0.08
N GLU A 4 -7.74 4.40 1.38
CA GLU A 4 -7.12 5.58 1.96
C GLU A 4 -5.65 5.68 1.56
N ALA A 5 -4.96 4.54 1.50
CA ALA A 5 -3.57 4.51 1.06
C ALA A 5 -3.44 4.98 -0.38
N ILE A 6 -4.33 4.52 -1.27
CA ILE A 6 -4.32 4.93 -2.67
C ILE A 6 -4.50 6.45 -2.79
N VAL A 7 -5.44 7.02 -2.05
CA VAL A 7 -5.69 8.46 -2.08
C VAL A 7 -4.45 9.24 -1.67
N LYS A 8 -3.77 8.81 -0.61
CA LYS A 8 -2.54 9.48 -0.16
C LYS A 8 -1.46 9.38 -1.23
N LEU A 9 -1.29 8.22 -1.83
CA LEU A 9 -0.26 8.01 -2.85
C LEU A 9 -0.52 8.84 -4.10
N VAL A 10 -1.79 8.95 -4.52
CA VAL A 10 -2.15 9.77 -5.67
C VAL A 10 -1.82 11.24 -5.41
N ASN A 11 -1.95 11.69 -4.17
CA ASN A 11 -1.58 13.03 -3.77
C ASN A 11 -0.09 13.18 -3.46
N LYS A 12 0.70 12.16 -3.76
CA LYS A 12 2.15 12.12 -3.56
C LYS A 12 2.56 12.26 -2.11
N GLU A 13 1.71 11.76 -1.22
CA GLU A 13 2.00 11.73 0.22
C GLU A 13 2.54 10.36 0.59
N ASN A 14 3.45 10.35 1.55
CA ASN A 14 4.00 9.09 2.06
C ASN A 14 2.99 8.42 2.97
N LEU A 15 2.98 7.09 2.93
CA LEU A 15 2.14 6.29 3.83
C LEU A 15 2.82 6.16 5.18
N THR A 16 2.02 6.10 6.24
CA THR A 16 2.54 5.67 7.54
C THR A 16 2.83 4.18 7.47
N TYR A 17 3.65 3.69 8.39
CA TYR A 17 3.96 2.26 8.47
C TYR A 17 2.67 1.44 8.58
N GLU A 18 1.77 1.86 9.47
CA GLU A 18 0.50 1.15 9.71
C GLU A 18 -0.37 1.10 8.46
N MET A 19 -0.42 2.19 7.70
CA MET A 19 -1.22 2.23 6.48
C MET A 19 -0.66 1.30 5.41
N ALA A 20 0.66 1.31 5.23
CA ALA A 20 1.30 0.44 4.24
C ALA A 20 1.14 -1.03 4.62
N GLU A 21 1.35 -1.36 5.87
CA GLU A 21 1.19 -2.72 6.37
C GLU A 21 -0.26 -3.18 6.24
N GLY A 22 -1.21 -2.32 6.63
CA GLY A 22 -2.63 -2.63 6.54
C GLY A 22 -3.10 -2.82 5.11
N ALA A 23 -2.59 -2.01 4.17
CA ALA A 23 -2.95 -2.16 2.76
C ALA A 23 -2.44 -3.50 2.22
N MET A 24 -1.21 -3.88 2.53
CA MET A 24 -0.67 -5.18 2.11
C MET A 24 -1.42 -6.33 2.75
N ASP A 25 -1.82 -6.16 4.00
CA ASP A 25 -2.60 -7.18 4.71
C ASP A 25 -3.94 -7.42 4.01
N GLU A 26 -4.61 -6.35 3.55
CA GLU A 26 -5.85 -6.49 2.79
C GLU A 26 -5.61 -7.17 1.45
N ILE A 27 -4.51 -6.87 0.77
CA ILE A 27 -4.15 -7.52 -0.49
C ILE A 27 -3.94 -9.01 -0.27
N MET A 28 -3.12 -9.35 0.70
CA MET A 28 -2.79 -10.75 0.98
C MET A 28 -3.96 -11.53 1.54
N GLY A 29 -4.87 -10.84 2.22
CA GLY A 29 -6.08 -11.45 2.76
C GLY A 29 -7.23 -11.60 1.77
N GLY A 30 -7.03 -11.18 0.52
CA GLY A 30 -8.05 -11.27 -0.51
C GLY A 30 -9.18 -10.26 -0.34
N LYS A 31 -8.97 -9.21 0.42
CA LYS A 31 -9.99 -8.18 0.69
C LYS A 31 -9.93 -7.00 -0.28
N ALA A 32 -8.87 -6.91 -1.08
CA ALA A 32 -8.73 -5.88 -2.09
C ALA A 32 -9.01 -6.48 -3.45
N ASP A 33 -9.72 -5.75 -4.31
CA ASP A 33 -9.99 -6.24 -5.65
C ASP A 33 -8.80 -5.95 -6.58
N PRO A 34 -8.73 -6.59 -7.77
CA PRO A 34 -7.59 -6.39 -8.68
C PRO A 34 -7.39 -4.93 -9.10
N ILE A 35 -8.45 -4.16 -9.21
CA ILE A 35 -8.36 -2.74 -9.59
C ILE A 35 -7.66 -1.96 -8.47
N GLN A 36 -8.04 -2.21 -7.23
CA GLN A 36 -7.41 -1.56 -6.08
C GLN A 36 -5.94 -1.94 -5.96
N ILE A 37 -5.62 -3.21 -6.19
CA ILE A 37 -4.24 -3.68 -6.13
C ILE A 37 -3.39 -2.98 -7.19
N SER A 38 -3.89 -2.92 -8.43
CA SER A 38 -3.20 -2.23 -9.51
C SER A 38 -3.01 -0.75 -9.22
N ALA A 39 -4.05 -0.10 -8.71
CA ALA A 39 -3.99 1.32 -8.37
C ALA A 39 -2.96 1.59 -7.28
N PHE A 40 -2.94 0.74 -6.25
CA PHE A 40 -2.00 0.87 -5.14
C PHE A 40 -0.55 0.73 -5.62
N LEU A 41 -0.27 -0.33 -6.37
CA LEU A 41 1.09 -0.59 -6.84
C LEU A 41 1.57 0.48 -7.82
N THR A 42 0.71 0.89 -8.75
CA THR A 42 1.05 1.92 -9.72
C THR A 42 1.32 3.25 -9.03
N ALA A 43 0.45 3.64 -8.10
CA ALA A 43 0.60 4.90 -7.39
C ALA A 43 1.86 4.90 -6.52
N MET A 44 2.16 3.77 -5.88
CA MET A 44 3.37 3.62 -5.09
C MET A 44 4.62 3.80 -5.96
N THR A 45 4.63 3.18 -7.14
CA THR A 45 5.76 3.28 -8.07
C THR A 45 5.93 4.71 -8.56
N MET A 46 4.84 5.38 -8.90
CA MET A 46 4.89 6.75 -9.42
C MET A 46 5.34 7.76 -8.37
N LYS A 47 4.96 7.54 -7.12
CA LYS A 47 5.38 8.41 -6.02
C LYS A 47 6.84 8.15 -5.64
N GLY A 48 7.28 6.91 -5.71
CA GLY A 48 8.57 6.46 -5.19
C GLY A 48 8.44 6.00 -3.75
N GLU A 49 8.79 4.74 -3.49
CA GLU A 49 8.65 4.14 -2.17
C GLU A 49 9.66 4.70 -1.19
N THR A 50 9.25 4.85 0.08
CA THR A 50 10.17 5.13 1.17
C THR A 50 10.65 3.80 1.75
N ILE A 51 11.77 3.83 2.48
CA ILE A 51 12.28 2.64 3.16
C ILE A 51 11.24 2.11 4.14
N GLU A 52 10.58 3.01 4.85
CA GLU A 52 9.54 2.64 5.81
C GLU A 52 8.37 1.93 5.13
N GLU A 53 7.94 2.43 3.97
CA GLU A 53 6.85 1.81 3.21
C GLU A 53 7.23 0.42 2.72
N ILE A 54 8.45 0.25 2.21
CA ILE A 54 8.94 -1.05 1.75
C ILE A 54 8.97 -2.04 2.90
N THR A 55 9.49 -1.62 4.04
CA THR A 55 9.57 -2.47 5.23
C THR A 55 8.18 -2.88 5.70
N ALA A 56 7.24 -1.93 5.74
CA ALA A 56 5.87 -2.19 6.17
C ALA A 56 5.17 -3.16 5.23
N CYS A 57 5.37 -3.01 3.91
CA CYS A 57 4.79 -3.92 2.93
C CYS A 57 5.36 -5.32 3.08
N ALA A 58 6.66 -5.45 3.32
CA ALA A 58 7.28 -6.74 3.55
C ALA A 58 6.70 -7.41 4.79
N ASN A 59 6.46 -6.66 5.85
CA ASN A 59 5.87 -7.20 7.07
C ASN A 59 4.40 -7.60 6.85
N GLY A 60 3.67 -6.82 6.05
CA GLY A 60 2.28 -7.14 5.73
C GLY A 60 2.12 -8.40 4.88
N THR A 61 3.18 -8.83 4.17
CA THR A 61 3.14 -10.07 3.39
C THR A 61 3.50 -11.31 4.22
N ARG A 62 3.95 -11.14 5.43
CA ARG A 62 4.24 -12.26 6.33
C ARG A 62 2.93 -12.84 6.85
N ALA A 63 2.73 -14.08 6.56
CA ALA A 63 1.54 -14.79 7.04
C ALA A 63 1.72 -15.24 8.47
#